data_2d861d7369193fb7a76223cba8ca3110
#
_entry.id   2d861d7369193fb7a76223cba8ca3110
#
_cell.length_a   1.000
_cell.length_b   1.000
_cell.length_c   1.000
_cell.angle_alpha   90.00
_cell.angle_beta   90.00
_cell.angle_gamma   90.00
#
_symmetry.space_group_name_H-M   'P 1'
#
loop_
_entity.id
_entity.type
_entity.pdbx_description
1 polymer ?
#
loop_
_entity_poly.entity_id
_entity_poly.type
_entity_poly.pdbx_seq_one_letter_code
_entity_poly.pdbx_strand_id
1 'polypeptide(L)'
;MALALQWPLQFPLQLQARPPAVTAGHHRRRHRVLAVCRSPPLPARCCASAAAAADTGKAQTAARRAYPFDEIEPRWQRHWEEHRTFRTLDIGEGLDTSKPKCYILDMFPYPSGAGLHVGHPLGYTATDILSRFKRMKGFNVLHPMGWDAFGLPAEQYAIQTGTHPKITTERNIERFRTQLKSLGFSYDWDREISTTEPGYYKWTQWIFLQLLKRGLAYQAGIDILQSG
;
A
#
# COMPACT_ATOMS: atom_id res chain seq x y z
N MET A 1 12.42 -7.08 29.52
CA MET A 1 13.72 -6.39 29.36
C MET A 1 13.68 -5.63 28.05
N ALA A 2 13.65 -4.31 28.10
CA ALA A 2 13.69 -3.45 26.91
C ALA A 2 15.16 -3.22 26.54
N LEU A 3 15.52 -3.48 25.29
CA LEU A 3 16.84 -3.19 24.72
C LEU A 3 16.75 -1.84 23.99
N ALA A 4 17.42 -0.83 24.53
CA ALA A 4 17.54 0.46 23.86
C ALA A 4 18.80 0.47 22.98
N LEU A 5 18.62 0.75 21.72
CA LEU A 5 19.70 1.09 20.78
C LEU A 5 19.94 2.59 20.88
N GLN A 6 20.96 3.00 21.63
CA GLN A 6 21.47 4.38 21.59
C GLN A 6 22.68 4.42 20.66
N TRP A 7 22.55 5.20 19.60
CA TRP A 7 23.64 5.48 18.67
C TRP A 7 24.37 6.74 19.15
N PRO A 8 25.67 6.68 19.40
CA PRO A 8 26.44 7.91 19.61
C PRO A 8 26.68 8.55 18.24
N LEU A 9 25.80 9.48 17.84
CA LEU A 9 26.06 10.40 16.73
C LEU A 9 27.08 11.43 17.20
N GLN A 10 28.35 11.06 17.24
CA GLN A 10 29.45 12.02 17.21
C GLN A 10 29.75 12.34 15.73
N PHE A 11 28.96 13.23 15.14
CA PHE A 11 29.40 13.96 13.96
C PHE A 11 30.21 15.15 14.43
N PRO A 12 31.43 15.37 13.89
CA PRO A 12 32.17 16.59 14.18
C PRO A 12 31.40 17.76 13.58
N LEU A 13 30.96 18.67 14.46
CA LEU A 13 30.46 19.98 14.09
C LEU A 13 31.63 20.78 13.44
N GLN A 14 31.68 20.78 12.12
CA GLN A 14 32.50 21.74 11.41
C GLN A 14 31.66 22.48 10.37
N LEU A 15 31.77 23.82 10.53
CA LEU A 15 31.39 24.88 9.60
C LEU A 15 29.91 25.27 9.51
N GLN A 16 29.49 26.06 10.48
CA GLN A 16 28.48 27.07 10.25
C GLN A 16 29.07 28.19 9.38
N ALA A 17 28.83 28.12 8.08
CA ALA A 17 28.91 29.30 7.23
C ALA A 17 27.65 30.14 7.45
N ARG A 18 27.80 31.37 7.99
CA ARG A 18 26.71 32.33 8.08
C ARG A 18 26.23 32.69 6.66
N PRO A 19 24.96 32.66 6.37
CA PRO A 19 24.44 33.22 5.13
C PRO A 19 24.52 34.76 5.19
N PRO A 20 24.80 35.44 4.07
CA PRO A 20 24.80 36.90 4.02
C PRO A 20 23.39 37.45 4.24
N ALA A 21 23.32 38.58 4.94
CA ALA A 21 22.08 39.31 5.18
C ALA A 21 21.44 39.72 3.85
N VAL A 22 20.29 39.16 3.55
CA VAL A 22 19.44 39.62 2.44
C VAL A 22 18.55 40.73 2.96
N THR A 23 18.79 41.93 2.44
CA THR A 23 17.96 43.12 2.63
C THR A 23 16.54 42.88 2.16
N ALA A 24 15.58 43.21 3.02
CA ALA A 24 14.16 43.11 2.76
C ALA A 24 13.71 44.06 1.65
N GLY A 25 13.54 43.54 0.44
CA GLY A 25 12.81 44.23 -0.62
C GLY A 25 11.34 43.81 -0.58
N HIS A 26 10.49 44.76 -0.21
CA HIS A 26 9.04 44.61 -0.26
C HIS A 26 8.57 44.52 -1.71
N HIS A 27 8.42 43.32 -2.25
CA HIS A 27 7.61 43.07 -3.45
C HIS A 27 6.26 42.46 -3.06
N ARG A 28 5.25 43.32 -2.95
CA ARG A 28 3.84 42.93 -2.93
C ARG A 28 3.51 42.20 -4.25
N ARG A 29 3.55 40.88 -4.26
CA ARG A 29 2.88 40.09 -5.31
C ARG A 29 1.39 40.05 -5.04
N ARG A 30 0.64 40.76 -5.87
CA ARG A 30 -0.81 40.65 -5.96
C ARG A 30 -1.15 39.25 -6.44
N HIS A 31 -1.75 38.45 -5.57
CA HIS A 31 -2.42 37.22 -5.99
C HIS A 31 -3.64 37.59 -6.83
N ARG A 32 -3.57 37.30 -8.13
CA ARG A 32 -4.75 37.31 -9.00
C ARG A 32 -5.60 36.09 -8.59
N VAL A 33 -6.72 36.36 -7.94
CA VAL A 33 -7.79 35.40 -7.76
C VAL A 33 -8.43 35.20 -9.13
N LEU A 34 -8.33 34.00 -9.68
CA LEU A 34 -9.07 33.59 -10.86
C LEU A 34 -10.56 33.57 -10.50
N ALA A 35 -11.30 34.53 -11.04
CA ALA A 35 -12.76 34.54 -10.98
C ALA A 35 -13.30 33.36 -11.78
N VAL A 36 -13.99 32.45 -11.08
CA VAL A 36 -14.79 31.40 -11.70
C VAL A 36 -15.97 32.07 -12.38
N CYS A 37 -16.02 32.04 -13.71
CA CYS A 37 -17.17 32.47 -14.49
C CYS A 37 -18.38 31.59 -14.12
N ARG A 38 -19.31 32.19 -13.40
CA ARG A 38 -20.66 31.63 -13.25
C ARG A 38 -21.42 31.86 -14.56
N SER A 39 -21.76 30.77 -15.23
CA SER A 39 -22.69 30.78 -16.33
C SER A 39 -24.09 31.17 -15.84
N PRO A 40 -24.83 32.05 -16.58
CA PRO A 40 -26.18 32.40 -16.18
C PRO A 40 -27.16 31.24 -16.39
N PRO A 41 -28.24 31.14 -15.60
CA PRO A 41 -29.24 30.10 -15.77
C PRO A 41 -30.08 30.37 -17.04
N LEU A 42 -30.27 29.31 -17.82
CA LEU A 42 -31.14 29.29 -18.99
C LEU A 42 -32.63 29.50 -18.54
N PRO A 43 -33.40 30.25 -19.30
CA PRO A 43 -34.81 30.48 -18.97
C PRO A 43 -35.67 29.23 -19.19
N ALA A 44 -36.51 28.94 -18.20
CA ALA A 44 -37.55 27.92 -18.28
C ALA A 44 -38.54 28.29 -19.37
N ARG A 45 -38.59 27.52 -20.45
CA ARG A 45 -39.67 27.58 -21.41
C ARG A 45 -40.84 26.72 -20.91
N CYS A 46 -41.88 27.38 -20.49
CA CYS A 46 -43.22 26.81 -20.48
C CYS A 46 -43.62 26.40 -21.88
N CYS A 47 -43.94 25.14 -22.10
CA CYS A 47 -44.75 24.72 -23.23
C CYS A 47 -45.93 23.90 -22.70
N ALA A 48 -47.07 24.53 -22.80
CA ALA A 48 -48.33 23.87 -22.59
C ALA A 48 -48.67 22.93 -23.75
N SER A 49 -49.27 21.82 -23.38
CA SER A 49 -50.34 21.07 -24.05
C SER A 49 -50.42 21.05 -25.58
N ALA A 50 -50.21 19.84 -26.11
CA ALA A 50 -51.06 19.31 -27.19
C ALA A 50 -51.08 17.77 -27.08
N ALA A 51 -52.23 17.25 -26.71
CA ALA A 51 -52.52 15.83 -26.82
C ALA A 51 -52.71 15.48 -28.30
N ALA A 52 -51.93 14.55 -28.79
CA ALA A 52 -52.23 13.79 -30.02
C ALA A 52 -51.80 12.34 -29.76
N ALA A 53 -52.76 11.47 -29.73
CA ALA A 53 -52.59 10.02 -29.75
C ALA A 53 -51.96 9.62 -31.09
N ALA A 54 -50.86 8.91 -31.02
CA ALA A 54 -50.40 8.05 -32.08
C ALA A 54 -49.64 6.87 -31.45
N ASP A 55 -50.27 5.74 -31.55
CA ASP A 55 -49.72 4.42 -31.54
C ASP A 55 -48.39 4.36 -32.26
N THR A 56 -47.38 3.89 -31.64
CA THR A 56 -46.28 3.20 -32.33
C THR A 56 -45.32 2.56 -31.32
N GLY A 57 -45.18 1.29 -31.50
CA GLY A 57 -43.92 0.56 -31.47
C GLY A 57 -43.00 0.87 -30.28
N LYS A 58 -43.12 0.07 -29.22
CA LYS A 58 -42.07 -0.09 -28.21
C LYS A 58 -40.75 -0.44 -28.91
N ALA A 59 -39.98 0.56 -29.31
CA ALA A 59 -38.56 0.41 -29.39
C ALA A 59 -38.07 0.15 -27.95
N GLN A 60 -37.95 -1.10 -27.58
CA GLN A 60 -37.20 -1.51 -26.41
C GLN A 60 -35.77 -0.98 -26.65
N THR A 61 -35.48 0.19 -26.08
CA THR A 61 -34.08 0.57 -25.81
C THR A 61 -33.55 -0.54 -24.94
N ALA A 62 -32.77 -1.44 -25.53
CA ALA A 62 -32.08 -2.49 -24.83
C ALA A 62 -31.35 -1.81 -23.67
N ALA A 63 -31.86 -2.00 -22.45
CA ALA A 63 -31.27 -1.45 -21.26
C ALA A 63 -29.81 -1.88 -21.29
N ARG A 64 -28.89 -0.92 -21.34
CA ARG A 64 -27.45 -1.16 -21.43
C ARG A 64 -27.10 -2.06 -20.26
N ARG A 65 -26.83 -3.35 -20.54
CA ARG A 65 -26.60 -4.36 -19.52
C ARG A 65 -25.48 -3.85 -18.61
N ALA A 66 -25.75 -3.75 -17.33
CA ALA A 66 -24.72 -3.36 -16.36
C ALA A 66 -23.52 -4.30 -16.52
N TYR A 67 -22.32 -3.80 -16.34
CA TYR A 67 -21.10 -4.61 -16.41
C TYR A 67 -21.15 -5.67 -15.32
N PRO A 68 -21.06 -6.96 -15.60
CA PRO A 68 -21.26 -8.04 -14.62
C PRO A 68 -19.98 -8.27 -13.82
N PHE A 69 -19.67 -7.39 -12.89
CA PHE A 69 -18.49 -7.47 -12.03
C PHE A 69 -18.41 -8.75 -11.23
N ASP A 70 -19.53 -9.18 -10.71
CA ASP A 70 -19.71 -10.38 -9.89
C ASP A 70 -19.38 -11.69 -10.61
N GLU A 71 -19.46 -11.72 -11.94
CA GLU A 71 -19.06 -12.85 -12.77
C GLU A 71 -17.61 -12.74 -13.25
N ILE A 72 -17.22 -11.53 -13.67
CA ILE A 72 -15.93 -11.30 -14.35
C ILE A 72 -14.77 -11.32 -13.36
N GLU A 73 -14.88 -10.59 -12.25
CA GLU A 73 -13.80 -10.47 -11.29
C GLU A 73 -13.39 -11.82 -10.66
N PRO A 74 -14.31 -12.64 -10.12
CA PRO A 74 -13.92 -13.93 -9.56
C PRO A 74 -13.35 -14.91 -10.60
N ARG A 75 -13.79 -14.81 -11.85
CA ARG A 75 -13.25 -15.62 -12.95
C ARG A 75 -11.79 -15.30 -13.21
N TRP A 76 -11.44 -13.99 -13.28
CA TRP A 76 -10.07 -13.56 -13.54
C TRP A 76 -9.16 -13.79 -12.33
N GLN A 77 -9.64 -13.61 -11.11
CA GLN A 77 -8.88 -13.90 -9.91
C GLN A 77 -8.49 -15.38 -9.86
N ARG A 78 -9.42 -16.29 -10.12
CA ARG A 78 -9.12 -17.73 -10.24
C ARG A 78 -8.12 -18.03 -11.35
N HIS A 79 -8.29 -17.42 -12.52
CA HIS A 79 -7.37 -17.61 -13.64
C HIS A 79 -5.93 -17.18 -13.26
N TRP A 80 -5.76 -16.04 -12.62
CA TRP A 80 -4.45 -15.56 -12.19
C TRP A 80 -3.81 -16.47 -11.12
N GLU A 81 -4.59 -17.01 -10.23
CA GLU A 81 -4.12 -17.92 -9.21
C GLU A 81 -3.70 -19.28 -9.78
N GLU A 82 -4.55 -19.90 -10.61
CA GLU A 82 -4.28 -21.17 -11.26
C GLU A 82 -3.05 -21.13 -12.18
N HIS A 83 -2.89 -20.03 -12.92
CA HIS A 83 -1.80 -19.88 -13.90
C HIS A 83 -0.58 -19.16 -13.29
N ARG A 84 -0.62 -18.76 -12.02
CA ARG A 84 0.44 -17.98 -11.35
C ARG A 84 0.91 -16.81 -12.22
N THR A 85 -0.03 -16.07 -12.80
CA THR A 85 0.19 -15.10 -13.88
C THR A 85 1.22 -14.02 -13.52
N PHE A 86 1.34 -13.67 -12.25
CA PHE A 86 2.22 -12.60 -11.77
C PHE A 86 3.47 -13.12 -11.06
N ARG A 87 3.70 -14.44 -11.10
CA ARG A 87 4.89 -15.06 -10.53
C ARG A 87 6.15 -14.59 -11.24
N THR A 88 7.17 -14.27 -10.48
CA THR A 88 8.49 -13.93 -10.97
C THR A 88 9.37 -15.19 -10.89
N LEU A 89 9.88 -15.65 -12.02
CA LEU A 89 10.75 -16.82 -12.08
C LEU A 89 12.14 -16.51 -11.51
N ASP A 90 12.75 -17.50 -10.90
CA ASP A 90 14.17 -17.47 -10.53
C ASP A 90 15.08 -17.86 -11.70
N ILE A 91 16.37 -17.55 -11.60
CA ILE A 91 17.36 -17.85 -12.65
C ILE A 91 17.36 -19.34 -12.97
N GLY A 92 17.22 -20.21 -11.96
CA GLY A 92 17.16 -21.66 -12.13
C GLY A 92 15.85 -22.19 -12.71
N GLU A 93 14.80 -21.35 -12.81
CA GLU A 93 13.46 -21.71 -13.27
C GLU A 93 13.18 -21.24 -14.72
N GLY A 94 14.21 -20.76 -15.44
CA GLY A 94 14.06 -20.29 -16.82
C GLY A 94 13.75 -18.81 -16.96
N LEU A 95 14.12 -17.99 -15.97
CA LEU A 95 14.05 -16.54 -16.08
C LEU A 95 14.85 -16.06 -17.31
N ASP A 96 14.20 -15.30 -18.19
CA ASP A 96 14.87 -14.62 -19.29
C ASP A 96 15.77 -13.49 -18.77
N THR A 97 17.04 -13.75 -18.64
CA THR A 97 18.03 -12.80 -18.08
C THR A 97 18.38 -11.66 -19.04
N SER A 98 17.95 -11.73 -20.31
CA SER A 98 18.15 -10.65 -21.28
C SER A 98 17.21 -9.46 -21.03
N LYS A 99 16.07 -9.71 -20.35
CA LYS A 99 15.12 -8.67 -19.99
C LYS A 99 15.58 -7.83 -18.81
N PRO A 100 15.37 -6.51 -18.85
CA PRO A 100 15.69 -5.67 -17.72
C PRO A 100 14.84 -6.01 -16.50
N LYS A 101 15.47 -5.97 -15.32
CA LYS A 101 14.78 -6.24 -14.04
C LYS A 101 14.13 -4.97 -13.50
N CYS A 102 12.97 -5.14 -12.88
CA CYS A 102 12.28 -4.09 -12.16
C CYS A 102 11.75 -4.63 -10.84
N TYR A 103 12.15 -4.01 -9.74
CA TYR A 103 11.71 -4.36 -8.40
C TYR A 103 10.83 -3.24 -7.85
N ILE A 104 9.58 -3.55 -7.55
CA ILE A 104 8.58 -2.59 -7.10
C ILE A 104 8.11 -3.04 -5.72
N LEU A 105 8.33 -2.19 -4.73
CA LEU A 105 7.95 -2.44 -3.35
C LEU A 105 6.87 -1.48 -2.90
N ASP A 106 5.92 -2.03 -2.18
CA ASP A 106 4.96 -1.29 -1.38
C ASP A 106 5.42 -1.22 0.08
N MET A 107 4.89 -0.23 0.81
CA MET A 107 4.89 -0.31 2.25
C MET A 107 3.89 -1.42 2.63
N PHE A 108 4.42 -2.59 3.01
CA PHE A 108 3.61 -3.74 3.37
C PHE A 108 2.79 -3.45 4.64
N PRO A 109 1.54 -3.95 4.73
CA PRO A 109 0.62 -3.57 5.77
C PRO A 109 0.97 -4.19 7.11
N TYR A 110 0.58 -3.47 8.16
CA TYR A 110 0.59 -3.94 9.53
C TYR A 110 -0.76 -4.59 9.85
N PRO A 111 -0.85 -5.91 10.08
CA PRO A 111 -2.12 -6.63 10.26
C PRO A 111 -2.68 -6.45 11.69
N SER A 112 -2.71 -5.21 12.19
CA SER A 112 -3.15 -4.87 13.56
C SER A 112 -4.65 -4.81 13.74
N GLY A 113 -5.42 -4.78 12.64
CA GLY A 113 -6.87 -4.62 12.65
C GLY A 113 -7.62 -5.70 11.89
N ALA A 114 -8.93 -5.61 11.92
CA ALA A 114 -9.83 -6.60 11.30
C ALA A 114 -9.95 -6.46 9.78
N GLY A 115 -9.10 -5.70 9.12
CA GLY A 115 -9.09 -5.53 7.66
C GLY A 115 -8.39 -4.26 7.21
N LEU A 116 -8.26 -4.11 5.88
CA LEU A 116 -7.68 -2.95 5.23
C LEU A 116 -8.54 -1.70 5.45
N HIS A 117 -7.89 -0.54 5.57
CA HIS A 117 -8.55 0.76 5.44
C HIS A 117 -8.26 1.35 4.05
N VAL A 118 -9.03 2.36 3.64
CA VAL A 118 -8.95 2.96 2.28
C VAL A 118 -7.57 3.51 1.91
N GLY A 119 -6.73 3.84 2.87
CA GLY A 119 -5.37 4.31 2.63
C GLY A 119 -4.45 3.23 2.07
N HIS A 120 -4.68 1.95 2.38
CA HIS A 120 -3.87 0.85 1.84
C HIS A 120 -4.03 0.73 0.31
N PRO A 121 -5.25 0.57 -0.25
CA PRO A 121 -5.44 0.46 -1.68
C PRO A 121 -4.94 1.67 -2.47
N LEU A 122 -4.91 2.86 -1.88
CA LEU A 122 -4.44 4.06 -2.56
C LEU A 122 -2.99 3.93 -3.03
N GLY A 123 -2.08 3.52 -2.14
CA GLY A 123 -0.68 3.28 -2.48
C GLY A 123 -0.52 2.07 -3.40
N TYR A 124 -1.17 0.97 -3.07
CA TYR A 124 -1.05 -0.30 -3.80
C TYR A 124 -1.59 -0.23 -5.23
N THR A 125 -2.59 0.60 -5.49
CA THR A 125 -3.07 0.85 -6.86
C THR A 125 -2.00 1.51 -7.70
N ALA A 126 -1.27 2.48 -7.16
CA ALA A 126 -0.23 3.19 -7.91
C ALA A 126 0.92 2.25 -8.31
N THR A 127 1.39 1.42 -7.40
CA THR A 127 2.47 0.45 -7.64
C THR A 127 2.01 -0.70 -8.53
N ASP A 128 0.75 -1.12 -8.44
CA ASP A 128 0.16 -2.12 -9.33
C ASP A 128 0.10 -1.63 -10.79
N ILE A 129 -0.35 -0.40 -11.00
CA ILE A 129 -0.35 0.23 -12.34
C ILE A 129 1.07 0.26 -12.90
N LEU A 130 2.06 0.68 -12.10
CA LEU A 130 3.45 0.70 -12.51
C LEU A 130 3.97 -0.70 -12.84
N SER A 131 3.64 -1.70 -12.02
CA SER A 131 4.05 -3.09 -12.20
C SER A 131 3.51 -3.67 -13.50
N ARG A 132 2.23 -3.46 -13.77
CA ARG A 132 1.59 -3.88 -15.03
C ARG A 132 2.20 -3.17 -16.23
N PHE A 133 2.41 -1.87 -16.16
CA PHE A 133 3.07 -1.10 -17.21
C PHE A 133 4.48 -1.64 -17.51
N LYS A 134 5.27 -1.91 -16.49
CA LYS A 134 6.63 -2.46 -16.67
C LYS A 134 6.60 -3.86 -17.29
N ARG A 135 5.67 -4.74 -16.88
CA ARG A 135 5.49 -6.07 -17.51
C ARG A 135 5.13 -5.92 -18.99
N MET A 136 4.22 -5.01 -19.33
CA MET A 136 3.87 -4.73 -20.74
C MET A 136 5.04 -4.18 -21.56
N LYS A 137 6.00 -3.52 -20.92
CA LYS A 137 7.25 -3.06 -21.53
C LYS A 137 8.33 -4.14 -21.63
N GLY A 138 8.03 -5.36 -21.24
CA GLY A 138 8.95 -6.49 -21.34
C GLY A 138 9.97 -6.61 -20.20
N PHE A 139 9.75 -5.94 -19.06
CA PHE A 139 10.60 -6.10 -17.88
C PHE A 139 10.29 -7.39 -17.12
N ASN A 140 11.30 -7.99 -16.51
CA ASN A 140 11.12 -8.93 -15.42
C ASN A 140 10.75 -8.16 -14.15
N VAL A 141 9.49 -8.23 -13.75
CA VAL A 141 8.98 -7.44 -12.62
C VAL A 141 8.79 -8.32 -11.40
N LEU A 142 9.47 -7.97 -10.31
CA LEU A 142 9.19 -8.51 -8.98
C LEU A 142 8.36 -7.50 -8.19
N HIS A 143 7.14 -7.90 -7.85
CA HIS A 143 6.17 -7.12 -7.07
C HIS A 143 5.63 -7.99 -5.94
N PRO A 144 6.37 -8.12 -4.82
CA PRO A 144 6.01 -8.98 -3.70
C PRO A 144 5.06 -8.28 -2.73
N MET A 145 4.44 -9.07 -1.86
CA MET A 145 3.69 -8.61 -0.70
C MET A 145 4.25 -9.25 0.57
N GLY A 146 4.05 -8.61 1.70
CA GLY A 146 4.45 -9.11 3.01
C GLY A 146 3.61 -8.53 4.14
N TRP A 147 3.93 -8.95 5.37
CA TRP A 147 3.21 -8.57 6.57
C TRP A 147 4.19 -8.09 7.64
N ASP A 148 4.00 -6.84 8.10
CA ASP A 148 4.66 -6.34 9.30
C ASP A 148 3.90 -6.86 10.52
N ALA A 149 4.22 -8.10 10.90
CA ALA A 149 3.35 -8.91 11.75
C ALA A 149 3.66 -8.84 13.24
N PHE A 150 4.80 -8.26 13.64
CA PHE A 150 5.06 -7.97 15.05
C PHE A 150 4.33 -6.71 15.49
N GLY A 151 3.83 -6.67 16.74
CA GLY A 151 3.30 -5.43 17.24
C GLY A 151 2.55 -5.49 18.57
N LEU A 152 2.59 -4.36 19.27
CA LEU A 152 1.95 -4.13 20.55
C LEU A 152 0.42 -4.39 20.54
N PRO A 153 -0.35 -3.99 19.50
CA PRO A 153 -1.79 -4.28 19.49
C PRO A 153 -2.15 -5.76 19.57
N ALA A 154 -1.39 -6.64 18.89
CA ALA A 154 -1.60 -8.07 18.98
C ALA A 154 -1.25 -8.63 20.38
N GLU A 155 -0.22 -8.10 21.01
CA GLU A 155 0.18 -8.46 22.37
C GLU A 155 -0.83 -7.97 23.41
N GLN A 156 -1.31 -6.74 23.31
CA GLN A 156 -2.35 -6.21 24.20
C GLN A 156 -3.66 -6.99 24.07
N TYR A 157 -4.05 -7.34 22.84
CA TYR A 157 -5.21 -8.18 22.63
C TYR A 157 -5.05 -9.56 23.25
N ALA A 158 -3.86 -10.14 23.19
CA ALA A 158 -3.54 -11.41 23.84
C ALA A 158 -3.70 -11.34 25.36
N ILE A 159 -3.21 -10.27 25.98
CA ILE A 159 -3.36 -10.04 27.44
C ILE A 159 -4.84 -9.93 27.82
N GLN A 160 -5.63 -9.20 27.03
CA GLN A 160 -7.04 -8.97 27.33
C GLN A 160 -7.92 -10.21 27.14
N THR A 161 -7.60 -11.03 26.14
CA THR A 161 -8.48 -12.15 25.70
C THR A 161 -7.94 -13.52 26.03
N GLY A 162 -6.69 -13.64 26.48
CA GLY A 162 -6.00 -14.91 26.63
C GLY A 162 -5.68 -15.63 25.33
N THR A 163 -5.86 -14.96 24.17
CA THR A 163 -5.59 -15.54 22.86
C THR A 163 -4.14 -15.29 22.46
N HIS A 164 -3.41 -16.34 22.08
CA HIS A 164 -2.02 -16.18 21.68
C HIS A 164 -1.87 -15.21 20.50
N PRO A 165 -0.93 -14.25 20.50
CA PRO A 165 -0.78 -13.23 19.46
C PRO A 165 -0.70 -13.80 18.04
N LYS A 166 -0.01 -14.92 17.87
CA LYS A 166 0.13 -15.62 16.59
C LYS A 166 -1.22 -15.93 15.95
N ILE A 167 -2.18 -16.44 16.71
CA ILE A 167 -3.51 -16.83 16.20
C ILE A 167 -4.26 -15.61 15.65
N THR A 168 -4.23 -14.52 16.39
CA THR A 168 -4.88 -13.26 15.97
C THR A 168 -4.22 -12.69 14.74
N THR A 169 -2.88 -12.66 14.71
CA THR A 169 -2.10 -12.15 13.59
C THR A 169 -2.33 -12.96 12.31
N GLU A 170 -2.30 -14.31 12.40
CA GLU A 170 -2.56 -15.18 11.25
C GLU A 170 -3.98 -14.98 10.69
N ARG A 171 -4.98 -14.84 11.56
CA ARG A 171 -6.36 -14.53 11.13
C ARG A 171 -6.47 -13.19 10.42
N ASN A 172 -5.80 -12.18 10.92
CA ASN A 172 -5.79 -10.85 10.31
C ASN A 172 -5.07 -10.89 8.96
N ILE A 173 -3.92 -11.56 8.86
CA ILE A 173 -3.18 -11.74 7.60
C ILE A 173 -4.08 -12.39 6.55
N GLU A 174 -4.79 -13.48 6.90
CA GLU A 174 -5.68 -14.16 5.96
C GLU A 174 -6.78 -13.24 5.44
N ARG A 175 -7.37 -12.43 6.31
CA ARG A 175 -8.36 -11.44 5.93
C ARG A 175 -7.80 -10.37 5.02
N PHE A 176 -6.62 -9.81 5.34
CA PHE A 176 -5.94 -8.82 4.50
C PHE A 176 -5.60 -9.38 3.13
N ARG A 177 -5.05 -10.61 3.09
CA ARG A 177 -4.75 -11.33 1.85
C ARG A 177 -5.98 -11.48 0.96
N THR A 178 -7.09 -11.93 1.53
CA THR A 178 -8.37 -12.08 0.83
C THR A 178 -8.84 -10.75 0.25
N GLN A 179 -8.77 -9.66 1.02
CA GLN A 179 -9.15 -8.33 0.57
C GLN A 179 -8.23 -7.81 -0.55
N LEU A 180 -6.91 -7.99 -0.44
CA LEU A 180 -5.95 -7.60 -1.48
C LEU A 180 -6.14 -8.39 -2.77
N LYS A 181 -6.39 -9.70 -2.67
CA LYS A 181 -6.71 -10.54 -3.83
C LYS A 181 -8.01 -10.10 -4.51
N SER A 182 -9.03 -9.70 -3.74
CA SER A 182 -10.29 -9.22 -4.30
C SER A 182 -10.16 -7.91 -5.10
N LEU A 183 -9.15 -7.09 -4.79
CA LEU A 183 -8.82 -5.89 -5.56
C LEU A 183 -8.08 -6.18 -6.87
N GLY A 184 -7.65 -7.44 -7.08
CA GLY A 184 -7.04 -7.89 -8.31
C GLY A 184 -5.62 -7.36 -8.55
N PHE A 185 -4.88 -7.00 -7.51
CA PHE A 185 -3.50 -6.55 -7.64
C PHE A 185 -2.57 -7.65 -8.16
N SER A 186 -1.55 -7.24 -8.92
CA SER A 186 -0.60 -8.13 -9.58
C SER A 186 0.60 -8.48 -8.69
N TYR A 187 0.33 -8.86 -7.44
CA TYR A 187 1.38 -9.32 -6.53
C TYR A 187 1.84 -10.74 -6.86
N ASP A 188 3.12 -10.99 -6.62
CA ASP A 188 3.71 -12.33 -6.61
C ASP A 188 3.49 -12.98 -5.25
N TRP A 189 2.37 -13.68 -5.09
CA TRP A 189 1.98 -14.34 -3.84
C TRP A 189 2.88 -15.51 -3.46
N ASP A 190 3.63 -16.08 -4.39
CA ASP A 190 4.61 -17.14 -4.09
C ASP A 190 5.81 -16.57 -3.29
N ARG A 191 5.97 -15.24 -3.28
CA ARG A 191 7.01 -14.53 -2.53
C ARG A 191 6.47 -13.74 -1.35
N GLU A 192 5.30 -14.14 -0.87
CA GLU A 192 4.73 -13.60 0.36
C GLU A 192 5.63 -13.91 1.55
N ILE A 193 5.86 -12.92 2.42
CA ILE A 193 6.65 -13.06 3.64
C ILE A 193 5.92 -12.46 4.84
N SER A 194 6.26 -12.97 6.03
CA SER A 194 5.85 -12.37 7.30
C SER A 194 7.07 -12.12 8.18
N THR A 195 7.13 -10.94 8.80
CA THR A 195 8.25 -10.59 9.69
C THR A 195 8.32 -11.49 10.93
N THR A 196 7.22 -12.17 11.29
CA THR A 196 7.15 -13.12 12.41
C THR A 196 7.59 -14.53 12.06
N GLU A 197 7.91 -14.80 10.80
CA GLU A 197 8.45 -16.11 10.42
C GLU A 197 9.90 -16.27 10.87
N PRO A 198 10.26 -17.43 11.49
CA PRO A 198 11.63 -17.68 11.94
C PRO A 198 12.66 -17.54 10.82
N GLY A 199 12.29 -17.94 9.59
CA GLY A 199 13.12 -17.79 8.40
C GLY A 199 13.47 -16.34 8.08
N TYR A 200 12.59 -15.40 8.42
CA TYR A 200 12.78 -13.99 8.22
C TYR A 200 13.51 -13.33 9.41
N TYR A 201 12.99 -13.41 10.63
CA TYR A 201 13.53 -12.66 11.77
C TYR A 201 14.89 -13.16 12.26
N LYS A 202 15.31 -14.39 11.91
CA LYS A 202 16.67 -14.87 12.22
C LYS A 202 17.76 -13.92 11.71
N TRP A 203 17.51 -13.24 10.59
CA TRP A 203 18.47 -12.28 10.03
C TRP A 203 18.53 -10.99 10.84
N THR A 204 17.39 -10.52 11.34
CA THR A 204 17.34 -9.40 12.30
C THR A 204 18.10 -9.72 13.56
N GLN A 205 17.91 -10.92 14.11
CA GLN A 205 18.66 -11.40 15.27
C GLN A 205 20.16 -11.51 14.98
N TRP A 206 20.53 -11.99 13.80
CA TRP A 206 21.92 -12.07 13.41
C TRP A 206 22.58 -10.69 13.30
N ILE A 207 21.91 -9.71 12.71
CA ILE A 207 22.38 -8.32 12.62
C ILE A 207 22.57 -7.75 14.03
N PHE A 208 21.59 -7.94 14.93
CA PHE A 208 21.70 -7.51 16.32
C PHE A 208 22.95 -8.09 17.01
N LEU A 209 23.19 -9.39 16.84
CA LEU A 209 24.38 -10.04 17.41
C LEU A 209 25.70 -9.48 16.83
N GLN A 210 25.72 -9.07 15.55
CA GLN A 210 26.90 -8.39 14.97
C GLN A 210 27.13 -7.01 15.62
N LEU A 211 26.06 -6.27 15.90
CA LEU A 211 26.15 -4.99 16.60
C LEU A 211 26.62 -5.15 18.04
N LEU A 212 26.07 -6.14 18.77
CA LEU A 212 26.47 -6.46 20.11
C LEU A 212 27.96 -6.85 20.19
N LYS A 213 28.45 -7.71 19.29
CA LYS A 213 29.86 -8.13 19.23
C LYS A 213 30.82 -6.96 18.99
N ARG A 214 30.34 -5.88 18.37
CA ARG A 214 31.13 -4.67 18.10
C ARG A 214 30.96 -3.59 19.17
N GLY A 215 30.21 -3.84 20.23
CA GLY A 215 29.92 -2.86 21.28
C GLY A 215 28.99 -1.73 20.84
N LEU A 216 28.33 -1.85 19.68
CA LEU A 216 27.37 -0.86 19.19
C LEU A 216 25.98 -1.04 19.80
N ALA A 217 25.67 -2.23 20.29
CA ALA A 217 24.49 -2.52 21.08
C ALA A 217 24.94 -2.97 22.48
N TYR A 218 24.25 -2.50 23.53
CA TYR A 218 24.54 -2.86 24.91
C TYR A 218 23.24 -2.92 25.72
N GLN A 219 23.30 -3.59 26.86
CA GLN A 219 22.18 -3.66 27.81
C GLN A 219 22.24 -2.46 28.75
N ALA A 220 21.15 -1.70 28.82
CA ALA A 220 20.98 -0.59 29.76
C ALA A 220 19.65 -0.71 30.49
N GLY A 221 19.62 -0.24 31.74
CA GLY A 221 18.36 0.02 32.46
C GLY A 221 17.71 1.27 31.87
N ILE A 222 16.44 1.19 31.55
CA ILE A 222 15.64 2.36 31.14
C ILE A 222 14.49 2.46 32.11
N ASP A 223 14.35 3.63 32.73
CA ASP A 223 13.15 3.98 33.48
C ASP A 223 12.02 4.16 32.48
N ILE A 224 11.08 3.21 32.46
CA ILE A 224 9.88 3.34 31.64
C ILE A 224 9.01 4.38 32.32
N LEU A 225 8.99 5.60 31.78
CA LEU A 225 8.00 6.59 32.14
C LEU A 225 6.63 6.00 31.78
N GLN A 226 5.89 5.59 32.79
CA GLN A 226 4.48 5.27 32.63
C GLN A 226 3.79 6.56 32.22
N SER A 227 3.51 6.73 30.93
CA SER A 227 2.55 7.72 30.49
C SER A 227 1.19 7.30 31.02
N GLY A 228 0.73 8.01 32.03
CA GLY A 228 -0.58 7.84 32.63
C GLY A 228 -1.72 8.21 31.67
#